data_e2ff82a395e0fbadda5ff5c9344547f8
#
_entry.id   e2ff82a395e0fbadda5ff5c9344547f8
#
_cell.length_a   1.000
_cell.length_b   1.000
_cell.length_c   1.000
_cell.angle_alpha   90.00
_cell.angle_beta   90.00
_cell.angle_gamma   90.00
#
_symmetry.space_group_name_H-M   'P 1'
#
loop_
_entity.id
_entity.type
_entity.pdbx_description
1 polymer ?
#
loop_
_entity_poly.entity_id
_entity_poly.type
_entity_poly.pdbx_seq_one_letter_code
_entity_poly.pdbx_strand_id
1 'polypeptide(L)'
;MYVFFKAGNTRIIEIYTGALPIKKAFILCGLTGWCMEILWTGLHSILSGELTMTGKTSLLMFPIYGCGAIIRPLSGKLSAVPLFVRGCIYTVGFFFVEFISGALLRCFHMCPWDYSNTPLNYRGLIRPDYAPLWFGAGLFFEKILGKLS
;
A
#
# COMPACT_ATOMS: atom_id res chain seq x y z
N MET A 1 -0.72 27.24 -7.12
CA MET A 1 -0.37 28.59 -7.62
C MET A 1 1.09 28.53 -8.07
N TYR A 2 1.30 28.53 -9.39
CA TYR A 2 2.66 28.48 -9.96
C TYR A 2 3.17 29.92 -10.11
N VAL A 3 4.27 30.23 -9.46
CA VAL A 3 4.97 31.50 -9.67
C VAL A 3 6.22 31.19 -10.50
N PHE A 4 6.24 31.62 -11.77
CA PHE A 4 7.42 31.57 -12.62
C PHE A 4 8.23 32.83 -12.42
N PHE A 5 9.43 32.72 -11.88
CA PHE A 5 10.44 33.78 -11.94
C PHE A 5 11.48 33.42 -13.02
N LYS A 6 11.52 34.22 -14.08
CA LYS A 6 12.55 34.13 -15.12
C LYS A 6 13.68 35.08 -14.74
N ALA A 7 14.75 34.57 -14.15
CA ALA A 7 16.03 35.29 -14.04
C ALA A 7 17.00 34.69 -15.04
N GLY A 8 17.66 35.54 -15.80
CA GLY A 8 18.54 35.20 -16.89
C GLY A 8 19.66 34.23 -16.53
N ASN A 9 19.95 33.34 -17.47
CA ASN A 9 20.95 32.26 -17.46
C ASN A 9 20.57 31.02 -16.65
N THR A 10 19.77 30.16 -17.29
CA THR A 10 19.76 28.69 -17.25
C THR A 10 20.05 28.01 -15.91
N ARG A 11 19.12 28.08 -14.96
CA ARG A 11 18.73 26.97 -14.08
C ARG A 11 17.24 27.13 -13.79
N ILE A 12 16.46 26.20 -14.30
CA ILE A 12 15.07 26.01 -13.83
C ILE A 12 15.22 25.53 -12.37
N ILE A 13 15.04 26.45 -11.42
CA ILE A 13 14.85 26.06 -10.03
C ILE A 13 13.39 25.60 -9.97
N GLU A 14 13.17 24.29 -10.09
CA GLU A 14 11.92 23.69 -9.62
C GLU A 14 11.82 24.02 -8.13
N ILE A 15 11.01 25.03 -7.81
CA ILE A 15 10.57 25.25 -6.44
C ILE A 15 9.66 24.07 -6.14
N TYR A 16 10.21 23.05 -5.49
CA TYR A 16 9.46 21.94 -4.92
C TYR A 16 8.44 22.50 -3.94
N THR A 17 7.21 22.75 -4.41
CA THR A 17 6.06 22.87 -3.51
C THR A 17 6.00 21.55 -2.74
N GLY A 18 6.17 21.60 -1.44
CA GLY A 18 6.17 20.61 -0.37
C GLY A 18 5.66 19.18 -0.52
N ALA A 19 5.64 18.66 -1.72
CA ALA A 19 5.16 17.34 -2.02
C ALA A 19 6.18 16.26 -1.57
N LEU A 20 5.73 15.32 -0.74
CA LEU A 20 6.57 14.23 -0.23
C LEU A 20 7.27 13.47 -1.39
N PRO A 21 8.61 13.39 -1.44
CA PRO A 21 9.31 12.64 -2.47
C PRO A 21 8.84 11.18 -2.52
N ILE A 22 8.76 10.59 -3.70
CA ILE A 22 8.28 9.20 -3.88
C ILE A 22 9.05 8.20 -3.01
N LYS A 23 10.35 8.42 -2.78
CA LYS A 23 11.18 7.59 -1.90
C LYS A 23 10.68 7.63 -0.45
N LYS A 24 10.35 8.81 0.06
CA LYS A 24 9.80 8.97 1.42
C LYS A 24 8.39 8.36 1.51
N ALA A 25 7.58 8.53 0.48
CA ALA A 25 6.27 7.89 0.38
C ALA A 25 6.38 6.36 0.41
N PHE A 26 7.36 5.79 -0.30
CA PHE A 26 7.62 4.35 -0.30
C PHE A 26 8.00 3.83 1.09
N ILE A 27 8.91 4.51 1.78
CA ILE A 27 9.31 4.14 3.14
C ILE A 27 8.11 4.24 4.10
N LEU A 28 7.35 5.32 4.01
CA LEU A 28 6.18 5.53 4.84
C LEU A 28 5.14 4.44 4.63
N CYS A 29 4.81 4.11 3.38
CA CYS A 29 3.86 3.04 3.06
C CYS A 29 4.36 1.67 3.54
N GLY A 30 5.66 1.38 3.36
CA GLY A 30 6.27 0.15 3.83
C GLY A 30 6.17 -0.03 5.34
N LEU A 31 6.53 1.00 6.11
CA LEU A 31 6.44 0.98 7.57
C LEU A 31 4.98 0.92 8.04
N THR A 32 4.10 1.72 7.44
CA THR A 32 2.67 1.72 7.79
C THR A 32 2.04 0.37 7.51
N GLY A 33 2.35 -0.23 6.36
CA GLY A 33 1.85 -1.57 6.00
C GLY A 33 2.33 -2.64 6.97
N TRP A 34 3.59 -2.62 7.39
CA TRP A 34 4.09 -3.52 8.44
C TRP A 34 3.34 -3.37 9.75
N CYS A 35 3.13 -2.12 10.20
CA CYS A 35 2.36 -1.87 11.42
C CYS A 35 0.93 -2.43 11.30
N MET A 36 0.28 -2.20 10.17
CA MET A 36 -1.07 -2.71 9.91
C MET A 36 -1.11 -4.23 9.91
N GLU A 37 -0.12 -4.89 9.30
CA GLU A 37 -0.04 -6.35 9.26
C GLU A 37 0.23 -6.95 10.63
N ILE A 38 1.13 -6.37 11.42
CA ILE A 38 1.40 -6.80 12.80
C ILE A 38 0.13 -6.68 13.64
N LEU A 39 -0.60 -5.57 13.53
CA LEU A 39 -1.88 -5.40 14.23
C LEU A 39 -2.92 -6.41 13.77
N TRP A 40 -3.04 -6.63 12.44
CA TRP A 40 -3.99 -7.58 11.88
C TRP A 40 -3.71 -9.01 12.32
N THR A 41 -2.46 -9.45 12.22
CA THR A 41 -2.06 -10.81 12.62
C THR A 41 -2.13 -10.99 14.13
N GLY A 42 -1.81 -9.96 14.92
CA GLY A 42 -1.97 -9.97 16.37
C GLY A 42 -3.43 -10.07 16.81
N LEU A 43 -4.34 -9.32 16.18
CA LEU A 43 -5.78 -9.45 16.43
C LEU A 43 -6.30 -10.84 16.06
N HIS A 44 -5.81 -11.40 14.94
CA HIS A 44 -6.18 -12.75 14.54
C HIS A 44 -5.69 -13.81 15.53
N SER A 45 -4.53 -13.62 16.15
CA SER A 45 -4.02 -14.54 17.18
C SER A 45 -4.92 -14.59 18.41
N ILE A 46 -5.50 -13.44 18.84
CA ILE A 46 -6.50 -13.42 19.93
C ILE A 46 -7.73 -14.25 19.56
N LEU A 47 -8.25 -14.06 18.34
CA LEU A 47 -9.43 -14.80 17.87
C LEU A 47 -9.18 -16.31 17.80
N SER A 48 -7.90 -16.72 17.68
CA SER A 48 -7.43 -18.10 17.72
C SER A 48 -7.10 -18.61 19.13
N GLY A 49 -7.35 -17.79 20.19
CA GLY A 49 -7.12 -18.15 21.58
C GLY A 49 -5.74 -17.81 22.14
N GLU A 50 -4.86 -17.17 21.36
CA GLU A 50 -3.56 -16.69 21.84
C GLU A 50 -3.67 -15.31 22.49
N LEU A 51 -3.71 -15.24 23.81
CA LEU A 51 -3.82 -13.97 24.55
C LEU A 51 -2.56 -13.10 24.45
N THR A 52 -1.45 -13.65 23.99
CA THR A 52 -0.17 -12.92 23.82
C THR A 52 -0.19 -11.92 22.66
N MET A 53 -1.23 -11.92 21.83
CA MET A 53 -1.39 -11.03 20.66
C MET A 53 -0.17 -11.04 19.73
N THR A 54 0.40 -12.21 19.48
CA THR A 54 1.60 -12.33 18.66
C THR A 54 1.33 -11.89 17.21
N GLY A 55 1.83 -10.71 16.85
CA GLY A 55 1.81 -10.20 15.48
C GLY A 55 2.99 -10.73 14.67
N LYS A 56 2.75 -11.09 13.41
CA LYS A 56 3.77 -11.63 12.50
C LYS A 56 3.79 -10.82 11.20
N THR A 57 4.99 -10.55 10.68
CA THR A 57 5.22 -10.00 9.34
C THR A 57 6.55 -10.50 8.79
N SER A 58 6.80 -10.29 7.51
CA SER A 58 8.07 -10.60 6.85
C SER A 58 8.76 -9.32 6.37
N LEU A 59 10.11 -9.34 6.34
CA LEU A 59 10.88 -8.26 5.73
C LEU A 59 10.51 -8.03 4.26
N LEU A 60 10.11 -9.09 3.55
CA LEU A 60 9.68 -9.03 2.15
C LEU A 60 8.37 -8.26 1.97
N MET A 61 7.57 -8.10 3.02
CA MET A 61 6.33 -7.32 2.96
C MET A 61 6.61 -5.82 2.90
N PHE A 62 7.77 -5.35 3.37
CA PHE A 62 8.12 -3.94 3.34
C PHE A 62 8.10 -3.35 1.92
N PRO A 63 8.83 -3.89 0.92
CA PRO A 63 8.76 -3.35 -0.43
C PRO A 63 7.39 -3.54 -1.08
N ILE A 64 6.65 -4.60 -0.74
CA ILE A 64 5.31 -4.84 -1.25
C ILE A 64 4.36 -3.73 -0.79
N TYR A 65 4.31 -3.43 0.51
CA TYR A 65 3.53 -2.30 1.03
C TYR A 65 4.06 -0.96 0.55
N GLY A 66 5.37 -0.83 0.35
CA GLY A 66 6.02 0.35 -0.21
C GLY A 66 5.46 0.72 -1.59
N CYS A 67 5.04 -0.26 -2.40
CA CYS A 67 4.37 -0.03 -3.68
C CYS A 67 3.08 0.81 -3.53
N GLY A 68 2.48 0.86 -2.34
CA GLY A 68 1.37 1.75 -2.02
C GLY A 68 1.67 3.24 -2.26
N ALA A 69 2.95 3.62 -2.34
CA ALA A 69 3.38 4.98 -2.70
C ALA A 69 2.83 5.45 -4.07
N ILE A 70 2.47 4.51 -4.95
CA ILE A 70 1.86 4.81 -6.25
C ILE A 70 0.46 5.45 -6.11
N ILE A 71 -0.20 5.24 -4.97
CA ILE A 71 -1.50 5.85 -4.67
C ILE A 71 -1.40 7.37 -4.72
N ARG A 72 -0.26 7.96 -4.35
CA ARG A 72 -0.07 9.39 -4.35
C ARG A 72 -0.24 10.05 -5.73
N PRO A 73 0.53 9.70 -6.78
CA PRO A 73 0.30 10.27 -8.11
C PRO A 73 -1.06 9.85 -8.68
N LEU A 74 -1.58 8.69 -8.28
CA LEU A 74 -2.86 8.19 -8.75
C LEU A 74 -4.03 9.00 -8.15
N SER A 75 -3.99 9.31 -6.84
CA SER A 75 -5.03 10.10 -6.16
C SER A 75 -5.19 11.49 -6.75
N GLY A 76 -4.10 12.13 -7.17
CA GLY A 76 -4.15 13.41 -7.88
C GLY A 76 -4.95 13.32 -9.20
N LYS A 77 -4.76 12.24 -9.97
CA LYS A 77 -5.49 11.98 -11.22
C LYS A 77 -6.96 11.60 -10.95
N LEU A 78 -7.23 10.97 -9.82
CA LEU A 78 -8.54 10.49 -9.43
C LEU A 78 -9.32 11.52 -8.57
N SER A 79 -8.85 12.75 -8.45
CA SER A 79 -9.44 13.77 -7.56
C SER A 79 -10.92 14.05 -7.86
N ALA A 80 -11.35 13.97 -9.13
CA ALA A 80 -12.73 14.13 -9.58
C ALA A 80 -13.59 12.86 -9.44
N VAL A 81 -12.97 11.72 -9.08
CA VAL A 81 -13.66 10.42 -8.99
C VAL A 81 -14.25 10.23 -7.58
N PRO A 82 -15.50 9.72 -7.44
CA PRO A 82 -16.12 9.46 -6.15
C PRO A 82 -15.25 8.56 -5.26
N LEU A 83 -15.28 8.81 -3.94
CA LEU A 83 -14.48 8.10 -2.94
C LEU A 83 -14.60 6.57 -3.05
N PHE A 84 -15.83 6.07 -3.24
CA PHE A 84 -16.09 4.65 -3.37
C PHE A 84 -15.36 4.02 -4.56
N VAL A 85 -15.41 4.69 -5.72
CA VAL A 85 -14.74 4.20 -6.95
C VAL A 85 -13.22 4.23 -6.78
N ARG A 86 -12.67 5.26 -6.11
CA ARG A 86 -11.23 5.31 -5.79
C ARG A 86 -10.82 4.13 -4.91
N GLY A 87 -11.61 3.85 -3.85
CA GLY A 87 -11.37 2.69 -2.99
C GLY A 87 -11.38 1.37 -3.76
N CYS A 88 -12.31 1.19 -4.71
CA CYS A 88 -12.34 0.01 -5.58
C CYS A 88 -11.09 -0.09 -6.47
N ILE A 89 -10.65 1.03 -7.05
CA ILE A 89 -9.43 1.08 -7.88
C ILE A 89 -8.20 0.67 -7.04
N TYR A 90 -8.07 1.18 -5.83
CA TYR A 90 -6.98 0.81 -4.93
C TYR A 90 -7.01 -0.65 -4.53
N THR A 91 -8.20 -1.19 -4.25
CA THR A 91 -8.40 -2.62 -3.95
C THR A 91 -7.88 -3.51 -5.08
N VAL A 92 -8.27 -3.21 -6.32
CA VAL A 92 -7.77 -3.93 -7.51
C VAL A 92 -6.26 -3.80 -7.62
N GLY A 93 -5.71 -2.60 -7.38
CA GLY A 93 -4.28 -2.36 -7.37
C GLY A 93 -3.54 -3.22 -6.32
N PHE A 94 -4.06 -3.32 -5.10
CA PHE A 94 -3.49 -4.17 -4.06
C PHE A 94 -3.52 -5.65 -4.43
N PHE A 95 -4.65 -6.16 -4.90
CA PHE A 95 -4.73 -7.55 -5.38
C PHE A 95 -3.76 -7.83 -6.52
N PHE A 96 -3.57 -6.87 -7.42
CA PHE A 96 -2.59 -7.01 -8.50
C PHE A 96 -1.16 -7.09 -7.97
N VAL A 97 -0.77 -6.20 -7.06
CA VAL A 97 0.56 -6.20 -6.43
C VAL A 97 0.76 -7.48 -5.62
N GLU A 98 -0.23 -7.89 -4.81
CA GLU A 98 -0.19 -9.12 -4.03
C GLU A 98 -0.02 -10.35 -4.91
N PHE A 99 -0.78 -10.45 -6.00
CA PHE A 99 -0.67 -11.56 -6.94
C PHE A 99 0.69 -11.62 -7.63
N ILE A 100 1.17 -10.50 -8.19
CA ILE A 100 2.45 -10.48 -8.93
C ILE A 100 3.63 -10.73 -7.99
N SER A 101 3.67 -10.05 -6.84
CA SER A 101 4.75 -10.25 -5.86
C SER A 101 4.72 -11.67 -5.27
N GLY A 102 3.54 -12.20 -4.95
CA GLY A 102 3.39 -13.56 -4.46
C GLY A 102 3.80 -14.61 -5.49
N ALA A 103 3.39 -14.44 -6.76
CA ALA A 103 3.80 -15.34 -7.85
C ALA A 103 5.33 -15.31 -8.04
N LEU A 104 5.93 -14.12 -8.03
CA LEU A 104 7.39 -13.97 -8.13
C LEU A 104 8.12 -14.62 -6.95
N LEU A 105 7.70 -14.32 -5.72
CA LEU A 105 8.32 -14.88 -4.52
C LEU A 105 8.13 -16.40 -4.43
N ARG A 106 7.03 -16.93 -4.93
CA ARG A 106 6.77 -18.37 -4.99
C ARG A 106 7.74 -19.11 -5.92
N CYS A 107 8.15 -18.48 -7.03
CA CYS A 107 9.19 -19.05 -7.91
C CYS A 107 10.54 -19.23 -7.20
N PHE A 108 10.81 -18.44 -6.15
CA PHE A 108 12.02 -18.54 -5.33
C PHE A 108 11.80 -19.27 -4.00
N HIS A 109 10.62 -19.85 -3.76
CA HIS A 109 10.22 -20.46 -2.48
C HIS A 109 10.30 -19.50 -1.29
N MET A 110 10.09 -18.20 -1.52
CA MET A 110 10.25 -17.14 -0.53
C MET A 110 8.92 -16.43 -0.20
N CYS A 111 7.77 -16.89 -0.72
CA CYS A 111 6.48 -16.26 -0.45
C CYS A 111 6.11 -16.42 1.04
N PRO A 112 5.94 -15.32 1.78
CA PRO A 112 5.69 -15.38 3.22
C PRO A 112 4.22 -15.67 3.57
N TRP A 113 3.34 -15.80 2.58
CA TRP A 113 1.93 -16.17 2.80
C TRP A 113 1.51 -17.30 1.86
N ASP A 114 0.51 -18.05 2.30
CA ASP A 114 -0.19 -19.05 1.50
C ASP A 114 -1.64 -19.17 1.96
N TYR A 115 -2.56 -18.82 1.07
CA TYR A 115 -4.00 -18.86 1.33
C TYR A 115 -4.67 -20.14 0.80
N SER A 116 -3.91 -21.15 0.38
CA SER A 116 -4.45 -22.36 -0.25
C SER A 116 -5.46 -23.10 0.62
N ASN A 117 -5.34 -22.97 1.96
CA ASN A 117 -6.24 -23.60 2.92
C ASN A 117 -7.50 -22.77 3.24
N THR A 118 -7.69 -21.63 2.59
CA THR A 118 -8.90 -20.79 2.81
C THR A 118 -9.93 -21.03 1.72
N PRO A 119 -11.25 -21.02 2.06
CA PRO A 119 -12.31 -21.33 1.08
C PRO A 119 -12.32 -20.37 -0.12
N LEU A 120 -12.09 -19.08 0.13
CA LEU A 120 -12.06 -18.05 -0.89
C LEU A 120 -10.61 -17.63 -1.16
N ASN A 121 -9.94 -18.33 -2.07
CA ASN A 121 -8.62 -17.95 -2.52
C ASN A 121 -8.49 -18.12 -4.04
N TYR A 122 -7.58 -17.38 -4.65
CA TYR A 122 -7.16 -17.58 -6.01
C TYR A 122 -5.69 -17.96 -6.04
N ARG A 123 -5.42 -19.21 -6.43
CA ARG A 123 -4.08 -19.82 -6.49
C ARG A 123 -3.30 -19.75 -5.16
N GLY A 124 -3.98 -19.62 -4.02
CA GLY A 124 -3.34 -19.45 -2.71
C GLY A 124 -2.59 -18.13 -2.55
N LEU A 125 -2.70 -17.19 -3.52
CA LEU A 125 -1.95 -15.93 -3.54
C LEU A 125 -2.77 -14.73 -3.11
N ILE A 126 -4.05 -14.69 -3.44
CA ILE A 126 -4.97 -13.63 -3.03
C ILE A 126 -6.23 -14.18 -2.38
N ARG A 127 -6.84 -13.37 -1.52
CA ARG A 127 -8.09 -13.65 -0.84
C ARG A 127 -9.12 -12.58 -1.18
N PRO A 128 -10.11 -12.87 -2.03
CA PRO A 128 -11.15 -11.90 -2.40
C PRO A 128 -11.95 -11.37 -1.20
N ASP A 129 -12.10 -12.14 -0.13
CA ASP A 129 -12.76 -11.72 1.12
C ASP A 129 -11.99 -10.63 1.88
N TYR A 130 -10.73 -10.35 1.50
CA TYR A 130 -9.96 -9.21 1.99
C TYR A 130 -10.23 -7.90 1.22
N ALA A 131 -11.13 -7.90 0.22
CA ALA A 131 -11.46 -6.69 -0.53
C ALA A 131 -11.89 -5.51 0.36
N PRO A 132 -12.72 -5.66 1.42
CA PRO A 132 -13.04 -4.55 2.32
C PRO A 132 -11.81 -4.02 3.09
N LEU A 133 -10.87 -4.91 3.45
CA LEU A 133 -9.62 -4.53 4.11
C LEU A 133 -8.74 -3.70 3.19
N TRP A 134 -8.53 -4.16 1.95
CA TRP A 134 -7.76 -3.44 0.93
C TRP A 134 -8.41 -2.12 0.52
N PHE A 135 -9.75 -2.06 0.49
CA PHE A 135 -10.50 -0.83 0.27
C PHE A 135 -10.19 0.22 1.35
N GLY A 136 -10.31 -0.18 2.62
CA GLY A 136 -9.97 0.70 3.75
C GLY A 136 -8.50 1.11 3.75
N ALA A 137 -7.59 0.17 3.52
CA ALA A 137 -6.15 0.42 3.44
C ALA A 137 -5.79 1.40 2.32
N GLY A 138 -6.41 1.26 1.14
CA GLY A 138 -6.19 2.16 0.01
C GLY A 138 -6.56 3.61 0.32
N LEU A 139 -7.74 3.82 0.87
CA LEU A 139 -8.20 5.16 1.29
C LEU A 139 -7.37 5.71 2.46
N PHE A 140 -6.90 4.85 3.35
CA PHE A 140 -6.02 5.24 4.45
C PHE A 140 -4.66 5.71 3.95
N PHE A 141 -4.03 4.98 3.01
CA PHE A 141 -2.80 5.43 2.37
C PHE A 141 -2.99 6.73 1.59
N GLU A 142 -4.08 6.88 0.85
CA GLU A 142 -4.41 8.14 0.18
C GLU A 142 -4.44 9.31 1.16
N LYS A 143 -5.12 9.13 2.30
CA LYS A 143 -5.24 10.17 3.35
C LYS A 143 -3.90 10.53 3.98
N ILE A 144 -3.05 9.53 4.30
CA ILE A 144 -1.73 9.77 4.88
C ILE A 144 -0.84 10.51 3.89
N LEU A 145 -0.79 10.02 2.65
CA LEU A 145 0.05 10.59 1.61
C LEU A 145 -0.39 12.01 1.20
N GLY A 146 -1.71 12.29 1.27
CA GLY A 146 -2.27 13.60 0.99
C GLY A 146 -2.02 14.62 2.10
N LYS A 147 -1.91 14.21 3.37
CA LYS A 147 -1.63 15.12 4.50
C LYS A 147 -0.17 15.60 4.54
N LEU A 148 0.72 14.89 3.89
CA LEU A 148 2.16 15.15 3.87
C LEU A 148 2.62 15.82 2.56
N SER A 149 1.64 16.30 1.78
CA SER A 149 1.85 17.00 0.50
C SER A 149 1.83 18.50 0.69
#